data_79f449f0754c4bc18722a6ec000c86bf
#
_entry.id   79f449f0754c4bc18722a6ec000c86bf
#
_cell.length_a   1.000
_cell.length_b   1.000
_cell.length_c   1.000
_cell.angle_alpha   90.00
_cell.angle_beta   90.00
_cell.angle_gamma   90.00
#
_symmetry.space_group_name_H-M   'P 1'
#
loop_
_entity.id
_entity.type
_entity.pdbx_description
1 polymer ?
#
loop_
_entity_poly.entity_id
_entity_poly.type
_entity_poly.pdbx_seq_one_letter_code
_entity_poly.pdbx_strand_id
1 'polypeptide(L)'
;MKNDIASVVTKEFIYSVYERMVDDPKDYEKVTRKKMIQEVFKYYQEDNHLEECLSYQDILELKNIIKHNNSVTHESNHLYQLLLLDYIDYKNLCINQDILPFIKEKINSFDLEKAKIRDEKNLLLIGMIKGYGIIKETDFDQTIKIFNEINGTDLEFERDVLCNRVVREYYVIEEYRNTYHIVYKIFEDYMDDFFEIQNAQQLHVKIFEKQSLLNIAKYDFDISVPVLNKLYKEIQKKAFSYIKRYIVEYILLLLNMGHQFEGVKNFLLDIPYMNSSLTSKLLNCIADAIDDIPLAIYHGMTTRERLEKEEENEQTFEYLQSVKQAGACLGAKEARYFYKMYMRLLDFVNHKYNVVDEHHLATATSVDPADQIKVRNKLFENLSIIDEYIKLNPYHLNSTLLKQVKEVKNAITMDCIIVKYERNYTLIMDKNNILYAIIGGVSNLDEIIPDHALPYMCRLSLIPYKGKIVYDGVIEGANIQMGSGIQKNIIESIKNTQIHKTLPIDMN
;
A
#
# COMPACT_ATOMS: atom_id res chain seq x y z
N MET A 1 -3.06 3.93 46.68
CA MET A 1 -1.91 3.10 46.18
C MET A 1 -1.09 2.41 47.29
N LYS A 2 -0.78 3.04 48.40
CA LYS A 2 0.08 2.38 49.38
C LYS A 2 -0.51 1.13 50.06
N ASN A 3 -1.78 1.02 50.26
CA ASN A 3 -2.41 -0.05 51.02
C ASN A 3 -3.42 -0.91 50.24
N ASP A 4 -4.12 -0.38 49.26
CA ASP A 4 -5.19 -1.10 48.56
C ASP A 4 -4.75 -1.75 47.22
N ILE A 5 -3.96 -1.09 46.41
CA ILE A 5 -3.39 -1.68 45.18
C ILE A 5 -2.39 -2.79 45.52
N ALA A 6 -1.67 -2.68 46.64
CA ALA A 6 -0.72 -3.69 47.08
C ALA A 6 -1.32 -5.08 47.34
N SER A 7 -2.65 -5.21 47.49
CA SER A 7 -3.25 -6.51 47.85
C SER A 7 -3.96 -7.23 46.69
N VAL A 8 -4.29 -6.54 45.59
CA VAL A 8 -5.24 -7.06 44.60
C VAL A 8 -4.72 -7.05 43.17
N VAL A 9 -3.69 -6.27 42.85
CA VAL A 9 -3.22 -6.08 41.48
C VAL A 9 -1.94 -6.90 41.23
N THR A 10 -1.86 -7.60 40.11
CA THR A 10 -0.68 -8.43 39.77
C THR A 10 0.55 -7.56 39.50
N LYS A 11 1.76 -8.17 39.58
CA LYS A 11 3.01 -7.47 39.24
C LYS A 11 2.99 -6.99 37.79
N GLU A 12 2.39 -7.78 36.90
CA GLU A 12 2.26 -7.50 35.46
C GLU A 12 1.43 -6.24 35.21
N PHE A 13 0.29 -6.08 35.90
CA PHE A 13 -0.52 -4.88 35.76
C PHE A 13 0.24 -3.62 36.22
N ILE A 14 0.86 -3.66 37.40
CA ILE A 14 1.65 -2.52 37.88
C ILE A 14 2.81 -2.21 36.94
N TYR A 15 3.43 -3.25 36.36
CA TYR A 15 4.48 -3.04 35.38
C TYR A 15 3.96 -2.36 34.10
N SER A 16 2.80 -2.73 33.60
CA SER A 16 2.22 -2.07 32.44
C SER A 16 1.89 -0.58 32.68
N VAL A 17 1.49 -0.20 33.90
CA VAL A 17 1.31 1.20 34.30
C VAL A 17 2.66 1.91 34.43
N TYR A 18 3.64 1.25 35.09
CA TYR A 18 5.00 1.75 35.30
C TYR A 18 5.71 2.03 33.97
N GLU A 19 5.69 1.07 33.04
CA GLU A 19 6.29 1.19 31.70
C GLU A 19 5.70 2.37 30.90
N ARG A 20 4.41 2.64 31.08
CA ARG A 20 3.73 3.74 30.38
C ARG A 20 3.96 5.11 31.00
N MET A 21 4.22 5.18 32.29
CA MET A 21 4.26 6.43 33.04
C MET A 21 5.68 6.89 33.43
N VAL A 22 6.67 5.99 33.45
CA VAL A 22 8.04 6.29 33.84
C VAL A 22 8.95 6.41 32.63
N ASP A 23 9.80 7.41 32.59
CA ASP A 23 10.59 7.78 31.41
C ASP A 23 11.65 6.76 31.04
N ASP A 24 12.27 6.12 32.05
CA ASP A 24 13.28 5.06 31.86
C ASP A 24 12.86 3.82 32.66
N PRO A 25 11.83 3.07 32.19
CA PRO A 25 11.35 1.92 32.92
C PRO A 25 12.39 0.80 32.88
N LYS A 26 12.68 0.25 34.05
CA LYS A 26 13.57 -0.94 34.17
C LYS A 26 12.82 -2.17 33.72
N ASP A 27 13.54 -3.13 33.14
CA ASP A 27 12.99 -4.43 32.75
C ASP A 27 12.20 -5.08 33.90
N TYR A 28 11.13 -5.77 33.56
CA TYR A 28 10.23 -6.44 34.49
C TYR A 28 10.94 -7.30 35.54
N GLU A 29 11.98 -8.00 35.11
CA GLU A 29 12.81 -8.89 35.97
C GLU A 29 13.68 -8.12 36.99
N LYS A 30 14.07 -6.89 36.62
CA LYS A 30 15.03 -6.07 37.41
C LYS A 30 14.36 -5.10 38.38
N VAL A 31 13.04 -4.94 38.30
CA VAL A 31 12.30 -4.00 39.15
C VAL A 31 11.37 -4.73 40.11
N THR A 32 11.35 -4.28 41.35
CA THR A 32 10.43 -4.82 42.36
C THR A 32 9.11 -4.11 42.30
N ARG A 33 8.00 -4.83 42.56
CA ARG A 33 6.66 -4.27 42.64
C ARG A 33 6.56 -3.00 43.51
N LYS A 34 7.23 -3.05 44.69
CA LYS A 34 7.27 -1.90 45.62
C LYS A 34 7.90 -0.67 44.97
N LYS A 35 8.97 -0.87 44.21
CA LYS A 35 9.67 0.23 43.55
C LYS A 35 8.80 0.82 42.42
N MET A 36 8.17 -0.03 41.60
CA MET A 36 7.24 0.43 40.57
C MET A 36 6.12 1.29 41.13
N ILE A 37 5.46 0.83 42.21
CA ILE A 37 4.37 1.60 42.88
C ILE A 37 4.91 2.95 43.40
N GLN A 38 6.10 3.00 43.92
CA GLN A 38 6.68 4.27 44.40
C GLN A 38 6.96 5.26 43.26
N GLU A 39 7.50 4.79 42.16
CA GLU A 39 7.82 5.62 41.00
C GLU A 39 6.54 6.10 40.29
N VAL A 40 5.56 5.24 40.06
CA VAL A 40 4.24 5.60 39.52
C VAL A 40 3.53 6.63 40.43
N PHE A 41 3.57 6.42 41.75
CA PHE A 41 2.95 7.37 42.69
C PHE A 41 3.64 8.73 42.69
N LYS A 42 4.98 8.75 42.57
CA LYS A 42 5.76 9.98 42.42
C LYS A 42 5.33 10.73 41.15
N TYR A 43 5.16 10.00 40.07
CA TYR A 43 4.74 10.55 38.79
C TYR A 43 3.39 11.28 38.87
N TYR A 44 2.37 10.73 39.56
CA TYR A 44 1.10 11.41 39.78
C TYR A 44 1.24 12.73 40.54
N GLN A 45 2.31 12.94 41.29
CA GLN A 45 2.58 14.17 42.02
C GLN A 45 3.29 15.23 41.16
N GLU A 46 3.85 14.87 40.01
CA GLU A 46 4.52 15.77 39.10
C GLU A 46 3.48 16.71 38.43
N ASP A 47 3.93 17.91 38.05
CA ASP A 47 3.00 18.92 37.54
C ASP A 47 2.47 18.61 36.14
N ASN A 48 3.22 17.85 35.34
CA ASN A 48 2.97 17.63 33.93
C ASN A 48 2.18 16.35 33.59
N HIS A 49 1.99 15.43 34.56
CA HIS A 49 1.46 14.08 34.25
C HIS A 49 0.09 14.07 33.56
N LEU A 50 -0.79 15.01 33.86
CA LEU A 50 -2.09 15.13 33.19
C LEU A 50 -1.90 15.56 31.73
N GLU A 51 -0.89 16.39 31.45
CA GLU A 51 -0.60 16.86 30.10
C GLU A 51 0.08 15.78 29.24
N GLU A 52 0.90 14.95 29.84
CA GLU A 52 1.70 13.95 29.13
C GLU A 52 0.93 12.67 28.82
N CYS A 53 0.03 12.25 29.72
CA CYS A 53 -0.62 10.95 29.63
C CYS A 53 -2.08 10.97 29.18
N LEU A 54 -2.77 12.09 29.30
CA LEU A 54 -4.21 12.17 29.11
C LEU A 54 -4.60 13.06 27.93
N SER A 55 -5.55 12.59 27.16
CA SER A 55 -6.20 13.39 26.14
C SER A 55 -7.14 14.44 26.76
N TYR A 56 -7.52 15.43 25.97
CA TYR A 56 -8.54 16.40 26.38
C TYR A 56 -9.84 15.72 26.84
N GLN A 57 -10.25 14.65 26.15
CA GLN A 57 -11.46 13.91 26.49
C GLN A 57 -11.31 13.12 27.79
N ASP A 58 -10.14 12.53 28.06
CA ASP A 58 -9.86 11.85 29.36
C ASP A 58 -9.92 12.84 30.51
N ILE A 59 -9.42 14.07 30.31
CA ILE A 59 -9.49 15.15 31.31
C ILE A 59 -10.95 15.58 31.54
N LEU A 60 -11.75 15.68 30.50
CA LEU A 60 -13.19 15.97 30.63
C LEU A 60 -13.90 14.86 31.39
N GLU A 61 -13.57 13.60 31.16
CA GLU A 61 -14.11 12.45 31.88
C GLU A 61 -13.75 12.50 33.35
N LEU A 62 -12.50 12.77 33.71
CA LEU A 62 -12.11 12.98 35.13
C LEU A 62 -12.86 14.13 35.77
N LYS A 63 -13.03 15.27 35.09
CA LYS A 63 -13.87 16.39 35.60
C LYS A 63 -15.31 15.96 35.85
N ASN A 64 -15.87 15.18 34.95
CA ASN A 64 -17.23 14.67 35.07
C ASN A 64 -17.37 13.74 36.27
N ILE A 65 -16.43 12.80 36.46
CA ILE A 65 -16.41 11.90 37.63
C ILE A 65 -16.31 12.67 38.93
N ILE A 66 -15.43 13.66 39.01
CA ILE A 66 -15.31 14.53 40.20
C ILE A 66 -16.62 15.27 40.51
N LYS A 67 -17.28 15.81 39.50
CA LYS A 67 -18.56 16.52 39.61
C LYS A 67 -19.67 15.61 40.11
N HIS A 68 -19.64 14.33 39.81
CA HIS A 68 -20.62 13.33 40.25
C HIS A 68 -20.17 12.57 41.51
N ASN A 69 -19.62 13.32 42.48
CA ASN A 69 -19.18 12.79 43.77
C ASN A 69 -18.16 11.64 43.67
N ASN A 70 -17.25 11.74 42.71
CA ASN A 70 -16.23 10.76 42.46
C ASN A 70 -16.78 9.38 42.05
N SER A 71 -17.85 9.33 41.28
CA SER A 71 -18.48 8.12 40.78
C SER A 71 -18.55 8.13 39.25
N VAL A 72 -18.22 7.00 38.62
CA VAL A 72 -18.42 6.77 37.19
C VAL A 72 -19.93 6.59 36.94
N THR A 73 -20.48 7.40 36.04
CA THR A 73 -21.93 7.40 35.73
C THR A 73 -22.30 6.74 34.42
N HIS A 74 -21.32 6.48 33.56
CA HIS A 74 -21.53 5.85 32.26
C HIS A 74 -20.22 5.17 31.77
N GLU A 75 -20.32 4.23 30.83
CA GLU A 75 -19.18 3.62 30.18
C GLU A 75 -18.76 4.46 28.96
N SER A 76 -17.45 4.68 28.83
CA SER A 76 -16.85 5.37 27.68
C SER A 76 -15.48 4.73 27.33
N ASN A 77 -15.01 4.97 26.11
CA ASN A 77 -13.66 4.55 25.73
C ASN A 77 -12.57 5.26 26.56
N HIS A 78 -12.86 6.49 26.99
CA HIS A 78 -11.97 7.28 27.84
C HIS A 78 -11.85 6.67 29.25
N LEU A 79 -12.93 6.09 29.75
CA LEU A 79 -12.91 5.38 31.03
C LEU A 79 -11.92 4.21 30.99
N TYR A 80 -11.85 3.48 29.88
CA TYR A 80 -10.90 2.37 29.72
C TYR A 80 -9.44 2.86 29.78
N GLN A 81 -9.11 3.97 29.13
CA GLN A 81 -7.77 4.57 29.21
C GLN A 81 -7.43 4.99 30.65
N LEU A 82 -8.37 5.62 31.36
CA LEU A 82 -8.19 6.01 32.75
C LEU A 82 -7.98 4.80 33.69
N LEU A 83 -8.66 3.69 33.38
CA LEU A 83 -8.44 2.41 34.10
C LEU A 83 -7.06 1.84 33.82
N LEU A 84 -6.60 1.83 32.56
CA LEU A 84 -5.27 1.34 32.17
C LEU A 84 -4.12 2.12 32.83
N LEU A 85 -4.31 3.40 33.08
CA LEU A 85 -3.35 4.28 33.75
C LEU A 85 -3.57 4.39 35.26
N ASP A 86 -4.46 3.56 35.84
CA ASP A 86 -4.81 3.51 37.25
C ASP A 86 -5.34 4.83 37.86
N TYR A 87 -5.89 5.73 37.02
CA TYR A 87 -6.63 6.88 37.50
C TYR A 87 -7.94 6.48 38.15
N ILE A 88 -8.56 5.41 37.67
CA ILE A 88 -9.84 4.88 38.17
C ILE A 88 -9.59 3.54 38.87
N ASP A 89 -10.13 3.41 40.06
CA ASP A 89 -10.19 2.15 40.80
C ASP A 89 -11.18 1.20 40.11
N TYR A 90 -10.65 0.07 39.62
CA TYR A 90 -11.42 -0.95 38.91
C TYR A 90 -12.60 -1.51 39.72
N LYS A 91 -12.44 -1.63 41.05
CA LYS A 91 -13.49 -2.21 41.92
C LYS A 91 -14.60 -1.26 42.25
N ASN A 92 -14.26 -0.02 42.52
CA ASN A 92 -15.18 0.98 43.06
C ASN A 92 -15.69 1.91 41.95
N LEU A 93 -15.14 1.84 40.74
CA LEU A 93 -15.45 2.73 39.60
C LEU A 93 -15.47 4.21 40.04
N CYS A 94 -14.42 4.61 40.74
CA CYS A 94 -14.18 5.97 41.16
C CYS A 94 -12.70 6.32 40.96
N ILE A 95 -12.35 7.61 41.00
CA ILE A 95 -10.95 8.01 40.99
C ILE A 95 -10.25 7.42 42.21
N ASN A 96 -9.09 6.83 42.00
CA ASN A 96 -8.28 6.23 43.03
C ASN A 96 -8.07 7.21 44.21
N GLN A 97 -8.46 6.81 45.44
CA GLN A 97 -8.50 7.69 46.59
C GLN A 97 -7.11 8.25 46.96
N ASP A 98 -6.05 7.52 46.69
CA ASP A 98 -4.68 7.96 46.97
C ASP A 98 -4.22 9.14 46.09
N ILE A 99 -4.77 9.27 44.89
CA ILE A 99 -4.42 10.33 43.92
C ILE A 99 -5.53 11.42 43.83
N LEU A 100 -6.73 11.16 44.31
CA LEU A 100 -7.87 12.08 44.22
C LEU A 100 -7.57 13.50 44.68
N PRO A 101 -6.82 13.74 45.79
CA PRO A 101 -6.51 15.11 46.21
C PRO A 101 -5.71 15.88 45.14
N PHE A 102 -4.68 15.22 44.56
CA PHE A 102 -3.82 15.81 43.53
C PHE A 102 -4.60 16.07 42.23
N ILE A 103 -5.43 15.11 41.83
CA ILE A 103 -6.24 15.24 40.62
C ILE A 103 -7.25 16.39 40.77
N LYS A 104 -7.90 16.50 41.90
CA LYS A 104 -8.86 17.61 42.14
C LYS A 104 -8.21 18.98 42.08
N GLU A 105 -7.03 19.14 42.64
CA GLU A 105 -6.29 20.41 42.63
C GLU A 105 -5.92 20.79 41.20
N LYS A 106 -5.25 19.88 40.49
CA LYS A 106 -4.75 20.12 39.14
C LYS A 106 -5.85 20.32 38.10
N ILE A 107 -6.90 19.48 38.13
CA ILE A 107 -8.01 19.57 37.17
C ILE A 107 -8.79 20.90 37.28
N ASN A 108 -8.88 21.50 38.48
CA ASN A 108 -9.57 22.76 38.65
C ASN A 108 -8.83 23.96 38.04
N SER A 109 -7.50 23.92 38.05
CA SER A 109 -6.63 24.94 37.45
C SER A 109 -6.22 24.62 35.99
N PHE A 110 -6.64 23.49 35.43
CA PHE A 110 -6.21 23.00 34.15
C PHE A 110 -6.76 23.81 32.97
N ASP A 111 -5.89 24.29 32.10
CA ASP A 111 -6.24 25.03 30.89
C ASP A 111 -6.75 24.07 29.79
N LEU A 112 -8.07 23.99 29.65
CA LEU A 112 -8.74 23.11 28.70
C LEU A 112 -8.51 23.51 27.24
N GLU A 113 -8.31 24.79 26.94
CA GLU A 113 -8.05 25.23 25.57
C GLU A 113 -6.65 24.79 25.15
N LYS A 114 -5.65 24.90 26.02
CA LYS A 114 -4.33 24.37 25.82
C LYS A 114 -4.33 22.86 25.57
N ALA A 115 -5.08 22.12 26.39
CA ALA A 115 -5.23 20.67 26.23
C ALA A 115 -5.85 20.29 24.87
N LYS A 116 -6.86 21.03 24.44
CA LYS A 116 -7.51 20.79 23.15
C LYS A 116 -6.56 21.03 21.96
N ILE A 117 -5.77 22.10 22.02
CA ILE A 117 -4.75 22.39 20.99
C ILE A 117 -3.69 21.29 20.95
N ARG A 118 -3.21 20.86 22.12
CA ARG A 118 -2.26 19.76 22.23
C ARG A 118 -2.82 18.46 21.66
N ASP A 119 -4.05 18.11 21.97
CA ASP A 119 -4.71 16.91 21.45
C ASP A 119 -4.83 16.95 19.92
N GLU A 120 -5.12 18.10 19.34
CA GLU A 120 -5.14 18.24 17.88
C GLU A 120 -3.75 18.00 17.30
N LYS A 121 -2.68 18.53 17.91
CA LYS A 121 -1.30 18.26 17.50
C LYS A 121 -0.96 16.77 17.58
N ASN A 122 -1.32 16.13 18.69
CA ASN A 122 -1.13 14.69 18.86
C ASN A 122 -1.88 13.86 17.82
N LEU A 123 -3.13 14.20 17.54
CA LEU A 123 -3.92 13.53 16.51
C LEU A 123 -3.31 13.71 15.13
N LEU A 124 -2.74 14.87 14.82
CA LEU A 124 -2.04 15.09 13.56
C LEU A 124 -0.79 14.21 13.45
N LEU A 125 0.03 14.11 14.51
CA LEU A 125 1.18 13.22 14.55
C LEU A 125 0.78 11.74 14.43
N ILE A 126 -0.25 11.30 15.17
CA ILE A 126 -0.79 9.94 15.06
C ILE A 126 -1.29 9.68 13.64
N GLY A 127 -1.98 10.64 13.03
CA GLY A 127 -2.44 10.54 11.65
C GLY A 127 -1.29 10.40 10.64
N MET A 128 -0.20 11.15 10.84
CA MET A 128 1.02 11.00 10.04
C MET A 128 1.65 9.62 10.22
N ILE A 129 1.83 9.15 11.45
CA ILE A 129 2.41 7.84 11.76
C ILE A 129 1.59 6.71 11.11
N LYS A 130 0.27 6.75 11.25
CA LYS A 130 -0.63 5.77 10.62
C LYS A 130 -0.66 5.88 9.10
N GLY A 131 -0.67 7.10 8.56
CA GLY A 131 -0.79 7.38 7.13
C GLY A 131 0.49 7.02 6.36
N TYR A 132 1.66 7.26 6.95
CA TYR A 132 2.93 6.87 6.34
C TYR A 132 3.33 5.43 6.67
N GLY A 133 2.87 4.90 7.79
CA GLY A 133 3.18 3.56 8.27
C GLY A 133 4.65 3.32 8.59
N ILE A 134 5.54 3.56 7.62
CA ILE A 134 7.00 3.49 7.77
C ILE A 134 7.61 4.69 7.05
N ILE A 135 8.39 5.49 7.74
CA ILE A 135 9.04 6.69 7.17
C ILE A 135 10.39 6.93 7.83
N LYS A 136 11.39 7.34 7.04
CA LYS A 136 12.68 7.77 7.60
C LYS A 136 12.47 8.97 8.50
N GLU A 137 13.17 9.01 9.64
CA GLU A 137 13.08 10.11 10.60
C GLU A 137 13.35 11.48 9.95
N THR A 138 14.38 11.57 9.10
CA THR A 138 14.70 12.80 8.36
C THR A 138 13.60 13.26 7.40
N ASP A 139 12.95 12.31 6.75
CA ASP A 139 11.85 12.58 5.82
C ASP A 139 10.59 12.97 6.58
N PHE A 140 10.37 12.38 7.77
CA PHE A 140 9.27 12.74 8.67
C PHE A 140 9.40 14.16 9.18
N ASP A 141 10.60 14.55 9.64
CA ASP A 141 10.90 15.92 10.08
C ASP A 141 10.70 16.95 8.96
N GLN A 142 11.17 16.61 7.75
CA GLN A 142 10.96 17.47 6.59
C GLN A 142 9.48 17.59 6.24
N THR A 143 8.73 16.49 6.32
CA THR A 143 7.30 16.46 6.06
C THR A 143 6.54 17.32 7.08
N ILE A 144 6.91 17.26 8.36
CA ILE A 144 6.33 18.11 9.42
C ILE A 144 6.59 19.59 9.11
N LYS A 145 7.80 19.97 8.69
CA LYS A 145 8.12 21.36 8.33
C LYS A 145 7.23 21.85 7.18
N ILE A 146 7.15 21.08 6.10
CA ILE A 146 6.30 21.43 4.94
C ILE A 146 4.83 21.52 5.37
N PHE A 147 4.36 20.57 6.18
CA PHE A 147 2.98 20.56 6.67
C PHE A 147 2.67 21.81 7.52
N ASN A 148 3.59 22.21 8.40
CA ASN A 148 3.47 23.41 9.22
C ASN A 148 3.37 24.69 8.37
N GLU A 149 4.21 24.79 7.32
CA GLU A 149 4.19 25.93 6.39
C GLU A 149 2.85 26.03 5.65
N ILE A 150 2.31 24.89 5.19
CA ILE A 150 1.05 24.87 4.42
C ILE A 150 -0.16 25.16 5.31
N ASN A 151 -0.18 24.61 6.53
CA ASN A 151 -1.36 24.63 7.41
C ASN A 151 -1.30 25.69 8.53
N GLY A 152 -0.18 26.42 8.67
CA GLY A 152 0.04 27.39 9.74
C GLY A 152 0.04 26.72 11.12
N THR A 153 0.58 25.49 11.21
CA THR A 153 0.71 24.73 12.46
C THR A 153 2.14 24.80 13.00
N ASP A 154 2.33 24.34 14.22
CA ASP A 154 3.61 24.29 14.92
C ASP A 154 3.85 22.88 15.49
N LEU A 155 3.67 21.85 14.66
CA LEU A 155 3.97 20.47 15.02
C LEU A 155 5.48 20.31 15.20
N GLU A 156 5.85 19.56 16.23
CA GLU A 156 7.22 19.14 16.51
C GLU A 156 7.21 17.65 16.83
N PHE A 157 8.22 16.94 16.36
CA PHE A 157 8.48 15.55 16.71
C PHE A 157 9.94 15.44 17.15
N GLU A 158 10.14 15.13 18.42
CA GLU A 158 11.46 14.93 18.98
C GLU A 158 11.61 13.49 19.46
N ARG A 159 12.62 12.82 18.95
CA ARG A 159 12.91 11.41 19.26
C ARG A 159 13.18 11.17 20.75
N ASP A 160 13.98 12.05 21.37
CA ASP A 160 14.50 11.87 22.73
C ASP A 160 13.65 12.55 23.79
N VAL A 161 12.84 13.51 23.42
CA VAL A 161 11.82 14.06 24.30
C VAL A 161 10.61 13.15 24.25
N LEU A 162 10.13 12.76 25.39
CA LEU A 162 8.88 12.01 25.55
C LEU A 162 7.71 12.84 24.99
N CYS A 163 7.73 12.99 23.68
CA CYS A 163 6.60 13.52 22.95
C CYS A 163 5.39 12.76 23.39
N ASN A 164 4.48 13.46 23.94
CA ASN A 164 3.24 13.01 24.50
C ASN A 164 3.05 11.48 24.44
N ARG A 165 3.03 10.80 25.58
CA ARG A 165 2.94 9.31 25.69
C ARG A 165 1.79 8.73 24.90
N VAL A 166 0.75 9.51 24.63
CA VAL A 166 -0.38 9.16 23.77
C VAL A 166 0.09 8.85 22.33
N VAL A 167 1.01 9.66 21.78
CA VAL A 167 1.55 9.44 20.42
C VAL A 167 2.49 8.23 20.42
N ARG A 168 3.32 8.07 21.46
CA ARG A 168 4.27 6.98 21.61
C ARG A 168 3.64 5.58 21.61
N GLU A 169 2.37 5.47 21.94
CA GLU A 169 1.66 4.19 21.86
C GLU A 169 1.47 3.69 20.41
N TYR A 170 1.66 4.55 19.41
CA TYR A 170 1.39 4.23 18.01
C TYR A 170 2.64 3.89 17.19
N TYR A 171 3.85 4.13 17.68
CA TYR A 171 5.05 3.90 16.90
C TYR A 171 6.17 3.23 17.70
N VAL A 172 7.12 2.66 16.95
CA VAL A 172 8.46 2.29 17.41
C VAL A 172 9.48 3.00 16.53
N ILE A 173 10.71 3.17 17.05
CA ILE A 173 11.84 3.69 16.26
C ILE A 173 12.79 2.53 16.04
N GLU A 174 13.03 2.25 14.75
CA GLU A 174 13.85 1.13 14.32
C GLU A 174 15.01 1.57 13.45
N GLU A 175 16.15 0.96 13.62
CA GLU A 175 17.33 1.20 12.82
C GLU A 175 17.44 0.18 11.69
N TYR A 176 17.36 0.66 10.44
CA TYR A 176 17.57 -0.16 9.26
C TYR A 176 18.65 0.47 8.37
N ARG A 177 19.73 -0.28 8.07
CA ARG A 177 20.87 0.16 7.25
C ARG A 177 21.49 1.51 7.71
N ASN A 178 21.72 1.66 9.00
CA ASN A 178 22.24 2.88 9.64
C ASN A 178 21.33 4.13 9.48
N THR A 179 20.04 3.93 9.29
CA THR A 179 19.04 5.00 9.22
C THR A 179 17.89 4.68 10.17
N TYR A 180 17.48 5.66 10.95
CA TYR A 180 16.34 5.51 11.85
C TYR A 180 15.02 5.72 11.11
N HIS A 181 14.04 4.90 11.44
CA HIS A 181 12.70 4.94 10.87
C HIS A 181 11.67 4.99 11.97
N ILE A 182 10.63 5.80 11.75
CA ILE A 182 9.42 5.81 12.57
C ILE A 182 8.48 4.79 11.93
N VAL A 183 8.11 3.78 12.71
CA VAL A 183 7.33 2.62 12.25
C VAL A 183 6.03 2.56 13.02
N TYR A 184 4.90 2.54 12.34
CA TYR A 184 3.60 2.30 12.97
C TYR A 184 3.59 0.88 13.55
N LYS A 185 3.26 0.73 14.83
CA LYS A 185 3.41 -0.54 15.59
C LYS A 185 2.82 -1.79 14.93
N ILE A 186 1.77 -1.66 14.14
CA ILE A 186 1.19 -2.83 13.45
C ILE A 186 2.13 -3.44 12.41
N PHE A 187 3.19 -2.71 12.00
CA PHE A 187 4.18 -3.16 11.01
C PHE A 187 5.50 -3.62 11.64
N GLU A 188 5.64 -3.54 12.95
CA GLU A 188 6.90 -3.82 13.68
C GLU A 188 7.48 -5.21 13.33
N ASP A 189 6.66 -6.25 13.30
CA ASP A 189 7.08 -7.62 13.02
C ASP A 189 7.36 -7.91 11.53
N TYR A 190 7.08 -6.97 10.62
CA TYR A 190 7.12 -7.17 9.15
C TYR A 190 8.00 -6.16 8.42
N MET A 191 8.87 -5.46 9.14
CA MET A 191 9.63 -4.33 8.62
C MET A 191 10.56 -4.68 7.47
N ASP A 192 11.25 -5.81 7.54
CA ASP A 192 12.23 -6.20 6.52
C ASP A 192 11.57 -6.33 5.15
N ASP A 193 10.39 -6.96 5.07
CA ASP A 193 9.62 -7.11 3.84
C ASP A 193 9.19 -5.75 3.28
N PHE A 194 8.76 -4.83 4.15
CA PHE A 194 8.32 -3.50 3.74
C PHE A 194 9.48 -2.62 3.26
N PHE A 195 10.64 -2.69 3.90
CA PHE A 195 11.81 -1.93 3.47
C PHE A 195 12.31 -2.35 2.09
N GLU A 196 12.25 -3.63 1.76
CA GLU A 196 12.62 -4.10 0.43
C GLU A 196 11.68 -3.54 -0.65
N ILE A 197 10.37 -3.60 -0.42
CA ILE A 197 9.37 -3.06 -1.35
C ILE A 197 9.48 -1.54 -1.46
N GLN A 198 9.61 -0.83 -0.35
CA GLN A 198 9.67 0.64 -0.31
C GLN A 198 10.93 1.18 -0.98
N ASN A 199 12.11 0.55 -0.76
CA ASN A 199 13.36 0.98 -1.37
C ASN A 199 13.42 0.75 -2.88
N ALA A 200 12.63 -0.18 -3.42
CA ALA A 200 12.48 -0.38 -4.85
C ALA A 200 11.68 0.74 -5.53
N GLN A 201 10.97 1.57 -4.74
CA GLN A 201 10.09 2.63 -5.23
C GLN A 201 10.74 4.00 -5.00
N GLN A 202 11.14 4.69 -6.05
CA GLN A 202 11.67 6.06 -5.97
C GLN A 202 10.51 7.07 -5.90
N LEU A 203 9.70 7.01 -4.84
CA LEU A 203 8.54 7.85 -4.67
C LEU A 203 8.82 8.98 -3.66
N HIS A 204 8.21 10.14 -3.90
CA HIS A 204 8.22 11.23 -2.92
C HIS A 204 7.20 10.98 -1.82
N VAL A 205 7.52 11.43 -0.61
CA VAL A 205 6.58 11.38 0.51
C VAL A 205 5.38 12.29 0.21
N LYS A 206 4.17 11.75 0.36
CA LYS A 206 2.92 12.50 0.20
C LYS A 206 2.76 13.51 1.32
N ILE A 207 2.32 14.71 1.02
CA ILE A 207 1.85 15.67 2.04
C ILE A 207 0.33 15.52 2.17
N PHE A 208 -0.12 15.06 3.32
CA PHE A 208 -1.54 14.91 3.62
C PHE A 208 -2.21 16.25 3.93
N GLU A 209 -3.49 16.36 3.63
CA GLU A 209 -4.31 17.44 4.14
C GLU A 209 -4.58 17.28 5.65
N LYS A 210 -4.70 18.38 6.36
CA LYS A 210 -4.96 18.40 7.82
C LYS A 210 -6.16 17.55 8.22
N GLN A 211 -7.28 17.67 7.49
CA GLN A 211 -8.49 16.91 7.80
C GLN A 211 -8.33 15.41 7.55
N SER A 212 -7.60 15.03 6.51
CA SER A 212 -7.28 13.62 6.23
C SER A 212 -6.50 12.99 7.38
N LEU A 213 -5.47 13.67 7.90
CA LEU A 213 -4.70 13.18 9.05
C LEU A 213 -5.57 13.02 10.31
N LEU A 214 -6.42 13.98 10.60
CA LEU A 214 -7.35 13.88 11.74
C LEU A 214 -8.32 12.71 11.61
N ASN A 215 -8.78 12.43 10.38
CA ASN A 215 -9.62 11.28 10.10
C ASN A 215 -8.86 9.96 10.27
N ILE A 216 -7.66 9.84 9.70
CA ILE A 216 -6.80 8.66 9.82
C ILE A 216 -6.46 8.38 11.30
N ALA A 217 -6.13 9.42 12.06
CA ALA A 217 -5.86 9.28 13.48
C ALA A 217 -7.03 8.65 14.27
N LYS A 218 -8.25 9.09 14.00
CA LYS A 218 -9.47 8.74 14.77
C LYS A 218 -10.14 7.45 14.27
N TYR A 219 -10.10 7.21 12.96
CA TYR A 219 -10.94 6.20 12.30
C TYR A 219 -10.13 5.16 11.54
N ASP A 220 -8.79 5.25 11.54
CA ASP A 220 -7.83 4.46 10.78
C ASP A 220 -7.94 4.63 9.25
N PHE A 221 -8.94 5.37 8.78
CA PHE A 221 -9.20 5.70 7.39
C PHE A 221 -9.55 7.18 7.22
N ASP A 222 -9.23 7.73 6.06
CA ASP A 222 -9.75 9.05 5.70
C ASP A 222 -11.23 8.96 5.30
N ILE A 223 -12.12 9.15 6.26
CA ILE A 223 -13.57 9.07 6.06
C ILE A 223 -14.14 10.24 5.24
N SER A 224 -13.35 11.23 4.83
CA SER A 224 -13.76 12.23 3.82
C SER A 224 -13.89 11.60 2.43
N VAL A 225 -13.17 10.50 2.19
CA VAL A 225 -13.28 9.70 0.97
C VAL A 225 -14.52 8.79 1.07
N PRO A 226 -15.50 8.92 0.13
CA PRO A 226 -16.80 8.24 0.28
C PRO A 226 -16.71 6.71 0.40
N VAL A 227 -15.80 6.06 -0.34
CA VAL A 227 -15.63 4.59 -0.28
C VAL A 227 -15.04 4.14 1.05
N LEU A 228 -14.08 4.89 1.60
CA LEU A 228 -13.49 4.61 2.92
C LEU A 228 -14.51 4.84 4.05
N ASN A 229 -15.34 5.86 3.94
CA ASN A 229 -16.44 6.09 4.89
C ASN A 229 -17.47 4.94 4.87
N LYS A 230 -17.78 4.43 3.68
CA LYS A 230 -18.67 3.26 3.53
C LYS A 230 -18.07 2.03 4.18
N LEU A 231 -16.77 1.77 3.95
CA LEU A 231 -16.02 0.67 4.57
C LEU A 231 -16.01 0.82 6.10
N TYR A 232 -15.62 1.97 6.63
CA TYR A 232 -15.63 2.27 8.06
C TYR A 232 -16.98 1.98 8.70
N LYS A 233 -18.08 2.51 8.12
CA LYS A 233 -19.44 2.27 8.62
C LYS A 233 -19.85 0.80 8.64
N GLU A 234 -19.40 0.01 7.66
CA GLU A 234 -19.68 -1.43 7.64
C GLU A 234 -18.87 -2.18 8.72
N ILE A 235 -17.61 -1.81 8.94
CA ILE A 235 -16.80 -2.36 10.04
C ILE A 235 -17.43 -2.02 11.40
N GLN A 236 -17.93 -0.79 11.58
CA GLN A 236 -18.54 -0.37 12.85
C GLN A 236 -19.82 -1.15 13.24
N LYS A 237 -20.46 -1.83 12.29
CA LYS A 237 -21.62 -2.71 12.59
C LYS A 237 -21.24 -4.02 13.27
N LYS A 238 -19.95 -4.35 13.37
CA LYS A 238 -19.52 -5.57 14.07
C LYS A 238 -19.74 -5.45 15.57
N ALA A 239 -20.17 -6.55 16.19
CA ALA A 239 -20.55 -6.55 17.61
C ALA A 239 -19.35 -6.31 18.55
N PHE A 240 -18.19 -6.88 18.21
CA PHE A 240 -17.03 -6.88 19.09
C PHE A 240 -15.93 -5.93 18.61
N SER A 241 -15.39 -5.12 19.51
CA SER A 241 -14.34 -4.14 19.22
C SER A 241 -13.07 -4.78 18.70
N TYR A 242 -12.66 -5.93 19.23
CA TYR A 242 -11.49 -6.66 18.77
C TYR A 242 -11.62 -7.13 17.30
N ILE A 243 -12.82 -7.56 16.86
CA ILE A 243 -13.07 -7.94 15.46
C ILE A 243 -12.92 -6.73 14.54
N LYS A 244 -13.45 -5.56 14.94
CA LYS A 244 -13.31 -4.31 14.18
C LYS A 244 -11.84 -3.96 13.98
N ARG A 245 -11.07 -4.03 15.06
CA ARG A 245 -9.64 -3.74 15.07
C ARG A 245 -8.88 -4.70 14.16
N TYR A 246 -9.08 -6.01 14.31
CA TYR A 246 -8.40 -7.01 13.48
C TYR A 246 -8.73 -6.86 11.99
N ILE A 247 -9.97 -6.57 11.62
CA ILE A 247 -10.32 -6.31 10.21
C ILE A 247 -9.49 -5.16 9.65
N VAL A 248 -9.37 -4.05 10.38
CA VAL A 248 -8.58 -2.89 9.96
C VAL A 248 -7.10 -3.23 9.87
N GLU A 249 -6.53 -3.82 10.92
CA GLU A 249 -5.10 -4.16 11.00
C GLU A 249 -4.70 -5.12 9.88
N TYR A 250 -5.47 -6.17 9.62
CA TYR A 250 -5.16 -7.12 8.55
C TYR A 250 -5.35 -6.53 7.16
N ILE A 251 -6.33 -5.65 6.94
CA ILE A 251 -6.44 -4.93 5.67
C ILE A 251 -5.16 -4.12 5.42
N LEU A 252 -4.76 -3.30 6.40
CA LEU A 252 -3.57 -2.45 6.27
C LEU A 252 -2.30 -3.29 6.09
N LEU A 253 -2.12 -4.34 6.90
CA LEU A 253 -0.95 -5.20 6.85
C LEU A 253 -0.82 -5.89 5.49
N LEU A 254 -1.86 -6.60 5.06
CA LEU A 254 -1.82 -7.39 3.83
C LEU A 254 -1.65 -6.53 2.57
N LEU A 255 -2.27 -5.34 2.54
CA LEU A 255 -2.07 -4.40 1.43
C LEU A 255 -0.62 -3.91 1.36
N ASN A 256 0.00 -3.65 2.50
CA ASN A 256 1.40 -3.25 2.57
C ASN A 256 2.37 -4.40 2.27
N MET A 257 1.94 -5.66 2.40
CA MET A 257 2.66 -6.84 1.91
C MET A 257 2.41 -7.11 0.40
N GLY A 258 1.72 -6.21 -0.28
CA GLY A 258 1.46 -6.32 -1.72
C GLY A 258 0.28 -7.22 -2.08
N HIS A 259 -0.49 -7.73 -1.10
CA HIS A 259 -1.69 -8.50 -1.40
C HIS A 259 -2.77 -7.62 -2.03
N GLN A 260 -3.48 -8.20 -2.99
CA GLN A 260 -4.67 -7.61 -3.58
C GLN A 260 -5.93 -8.07 -2.86
N PHE A 261 -7.08 -7.56 -3.28
CA PHE A 261 -8.38 -7.88 -2.66
C PHE A 261 -8.60 -9.37 -2.41
N GLU A 262 -8.30 -10.25 -3.37
CA GLU A 262 -8.52 -11.69 -3.19
C GLU A 262 -7.62 -12.28 -2.11
N GLY A 263 -6.36 -11.85 -1.99
CA GLY A 263 -5.45 -12.24 -0.90
C GLY A 263 -5.98 -11.79 0.46
N VAL A 264 -6.38 -10.52 0.59
CA VAL A 264 -6.98 -9.97 1.81
C VAL A 264 -8.26 -10.74 2.18
N LYS A 265 -9.14 -10.97 1.23
CA LYS A 265 -10.39 -11.71 1.44
C LYS A 265 -10.14 -13.13 1.91
N ASN A 266 -9.28 -13.89 1.23
CA ASN A 266 -8.99 -15.28 1.57
C ASN A 266 -8.40 -15.37 2.96
N PHE A 267 -7.42 -14.52 3.28
CA PHE A 267 -6.82 -14.49 4.62
C PHE A 267 -7.87 -14.22 5.72
N LEU A 268 -8.72 -13.21 5.52
CA LEU A 268 -9.77 -12.88 6.49
C LEU A 268 -10.80 -14.02 6.66
N LEU A 269 -11.11 -14.75 5.58
CA LEU A 269 -12.02 -15.90 5.61
C LEU A 269 -11.42 -17.13 6.29
N ASP A 270 -10.11 -17.30 6.25
CA ASP A 270 -9.39 -18.41 6.88
C ASP A 270 -9.29 -18.27 8.41
N ILE A 271 -9.55 -17.08 8.95
CA ILE A 271 -9.59 -16.85 10.40
C ILE A 271 -10.95 -17.31 10.97
N PRO A 272 -11.03 -18.39 11.76
CA PRO A 272 -12.31 -19.02 12.14
C PRO A 272 -13.30 -18.09 12.86
N TYR A 273 -12.79 -17.20 13.73
CA TYR A 273 -13.65 -16.26 14.47
C TYR A 273 -14.05 -15.03 13.66
N MET A 274 -13.43 -14.79 12.51
CA MET A 274 -13.77 -13.70 11.60
C MET A 274 -14.77 -14.11 10.53
N ASN A 275 -14.73 -15.37 10.06
CA ASN A 275 -15.54 -15.85 8.97
C ASN A 275 -17.04 -15.53 9.15
N SER A 276 -17.61 -15.78 10.35
CA SER A 276 -19.00 -15.43 10.65
C SER A 276 -19.31 -13.93 10.65
N SER A 277 -18.28 -13.09 10.77
CA SER A 277 -18.39 -11.62 10.79
C SER A 277 -18.22 -10.99 9.40
N LEU A 278 -17.69 -11.74 8.42
CA LEU A 278 -17.45 -11.27 7.05
C LEU A 278 -18.69 -11.48 6.19
N THR A 279 -19.46 -10.42 6.02
CA THR A 279 -20.62 -10.41 5.11
C THR A 279 -20.19 -10.07 3.69
N SER A 280 -20.93 -10.56 2.69
CA SER A 280 -20.71 -10.16 1.28
C SER A 280 -20.69 -8.64 1.10
N LYS A 281 -21.49 -7.92 1.88
CA LYS A 281 -21.52 -6.45 1.86
C LYS A 281 -20.21 -5.83 2.36
N LEU A 282 -19.63 -6.36 3.44
CA LEU A 282 -18.33 -5.89 3.95
C LEU A 282 -17.22 -6.19 2.95
N LEU A 283 -17.19 -7.39 2.39
CA LEU A 283 -16.21 -7.77 1.37
C LEU A 283 -16.28 -6.86 0.13
N ASN A 284 -17.49 -6.53 -0.33
CA ASN A 284 -17.65 -5.55 -1.42
C ASN A 284 -17.15 -4.16 -1.02
N CYS A 285 -17.37 -3.73 0.22
CA CYS A 285 -16.83 -2.44 0.69
C CYS A 285 -15.30 -2.43 0.76
N ILE A 286 -14.68 -3.55 1.14
CA ILE A 286 -13.21 -3.69 1.09
C ILE A 286 -12.72 -3.59 -0.37
N ALA A 287 -13.34 -4.34 -1.29
CA ALA A 287 -12.99 -4.30 -2.71
C ALA A 287 -13.11 -2.90 -3.33
N ASP A 288 -14.17 -2.17 -2.98
CA ASP A 288 -14.40 -0.80 -3.48
C ASP A 288 -13.35 0.20 -2.94
N ALA A 289 -12.81 -0.04 -1.74
CA ALA A 289 -12.00 0.91 -0.98
C ALA A 289 -10.48 0.69 -1.08
N ILE A 290 -10.05 -0.48 -1.51
CA ILE A 290 -8.65 -0.95 -1.41
C ILE A 290 -7.64 -0.02 -2.10
N ASP A 291 -8.02 0.59 -3.23
CA ASP A 291 -7.15 1.49 -4.00
C ASP A 291 -7.08 2.91 -3.42
N ASP A 292 -7.91 3.23 -2.44
CA ASP A 292 -8.00 4.55 -1.80
C ASP A 292 -7.40 4.55 -0.36
N ILE A 293 -6.83 3.44 0.09
CA ILE A 293 -6.13 3.31 1.38
C ILE A 293 -4.67 3.77 1.20
N PRO A 294 -4.17 4.71 2.04
CA PRO A 294 -2.76 5.08 2.05
C PRO A 294 -1.86 3.90 2.44
N LEU A 295 -0.78 3.69 1.70
CA LEU A 295 0.14 2.57 1.92
C LEU A 295 1.54 3.05 2.32
N ALA A 296 2.13 2.41 3.32
CA ALA A 296 3.50 2.65 3.76
C ALA A 296 4.51 2.40 2.64
N ILE A 297 4.31 1.33 1.86
CA ILE A 297 5.16 0.98 0.70
C ILE A 297 5.13 2.04 -0.41
N TYR A 298 4.17 2.95 -0.40
CA TYR A 298 4.04 4.07 -1.34
C TYR A 298 4.23 5.44 -0.67
N HIS A 299 4.91 5.49 0.48
CA HIS A 299 5.17 6.73 1.23
C HIS A 299 3.90 7.55 1.52
N GLY A 300 2.83 6.87 1.91
CA GLY A 300 1.54 7.46 2.24
C GLY A 300 0.62 7.72 1.06
N MET A 301 1.05 7.46 -0.18
CA MET A 301 0.15 7.53 -1.33
C MET A 301 -0.76 6.31 -1.38
N THR A 302 -1.94 6.49 -1.95
CA THR A 302 -2.83 5.40 -2.30
C THR A 302 -2.39 4.75 -3.62
N THR A 303 -2.86 3.54 -3.89
CA THR A 303 -2.61 2.89 -5.20
C THR A 303 -3.11 3.77 -6.35
N ARG A 304 -4.26 4.42 -6.17
CA ARG A 304 -4.84 5.36 -7.17
C ARG A 304 -3.94 6.55 -7.43
N GLU A 305 -3.50 7.26 -6.39
CA GLU A 305 -2.62 8.43 -6.51
C GLU A 305 -1.25 8.08 -7.11
N ARG A 306 -0.72 6.92 -6.74
CA ARG A 306 0.50 6.41 -7.34
C ARG A 306 0.36 6.25 -8.86
N LEU A 307 -0.73 5.63 -9.30
CA LEU A 307 -1.00 5.41 -10.72
C LEU A 307 -1.20 6.74 -11.48
N GLU A 308 -1.87 7.72 -10.86
CA GLU A 308 -2.05 9.06 -11.43
C GLU A 308 -0.71 9.79 -11.57
N LYS A 309 0.17 9.73 -10.55
CA LYS A 309 1.54 10.32 -10.62
C LYS A 309 2.44 9.63 -11.62
N GLU A 310 2.33 8.32 -11.76
CA GLU A 310 3.00 7.62 -12.84
C GLU A 310 2.50 8.16 -14.19
N GLU A 311 1.22 8.49 -14.30
CA GLU A 311 0.62 9.11 -15.50
C GLU A 311 1.12 10.54 -15.79
N GLU A 312 1.34 11.34 -14.76
CA GLU A 312 1.89 12.70 -14.90
C GLU A 312 3.39 12.72 -15.24
N ASN A 313 4.19 11.90 -14.57
CA ASN A 313 5.63 11.79 -14.83
C ASN A 313 5.93 11.31 -16.25
N GLU A 314 5.06 10.52 -16.84
CA GLU A 314 5.23 10.02 -18.19
C GLU A 314 4.75 10.99 -19.26
N GLN A 315 3.81 11.90 -18.97
CA GLN A 315 3.53 13.03 -19.87
C GLN A 315 4.77 13.89 -20.06
N THR A 316 5.60 14.03 -19.02
CA THR A 316 6.90 14.73 -19.10
C THR A 316 7.93 13.92 -19.90
N PHE A 317 7.94 12.61 -19.76
CA PHE A 317 8.78 11.70 -20.53
C PHE A 317 8.34 11.60 -22.01
N GLU A 318 7.04 11.66 -22.28
CA GLU A 318 6.47 11.74 -23.63
C GLU A 318 6.93 13.00 -24.39
N TYR A 319 7.01 14.13 -23.71
CA TYR A 319 7.53 15.37 -24.30
C TYR A 319 9.01 15.22 -24.72
N LEU A 320 9.80 14.54 -23.92
CA LEU A 320 11.22 14.28 -24.22
C LEU A 320 11.41 13.18 -25.29
N GLN A 321 10.50 12.23 -25.40
CA GLN A 321 10.53 11.21 -26.47
C GLN A 321 9.82 11.63 -27.78
N SER A 322 8.87 12.58 -27.73
CA SER A 322 8.25 13.11 -28.96
C SER A 322 9.26 13.81 -29.88
N VAL A 323 10.42 14.16 -29.34
CA VAL A 323 11.59 14.65 -30.11
C VAL A 323 12.38 13.50 -30.74
N LYS A 324 12.22 12.24 -30.29
CA LYS A 324 12.73 11.05 -30.93
C LYS A 324 11.63 10.40 -31.78
N GLN A 325 11.80 10.51 -33.04
CA GLN A 325 11.00 10.06 -34.20
C GLN A 325 10.03 8.90 -33.99
N ALA A 326 8.82 9.07 -34.53
CA ALA A 326 7.88 8.00 -34.81
C ALA A 326 8.54 6.90 -35.67
N GLY A 327 9.01 5.86 -35.03
CA GLY A 327 9.52 4.64 -35.65
C GLY A 327 8.41 3.58 -35.73
N ALA A 328 8.82 2.33 -36.02
CA ALA A 328 7.94 1.18 -36.04
C ALA A 328 7.59 0.68 -34.62
N CYS A 329 7.20 1.57 -33.72
CA CYS A 329 6.75 1.25 -32.36
C CYS A 329 5.49 2.06 -31.97
N LEU A 330 4.87 1.66 -30.86
CA LEU A 330 3.80 2.44 -30.25
C LEU A 330 4.35 3.79 -29.78
N GLY A 331 3.54 4.85 -29.85
CA GLY A 331 3.85 6.08 -29.13
C GLY A 331 3.93 5.80 -27.61
N ALA A 332 4.76 6.56 -26.89
CA ALA A 332 5.06 6.30 -25.48
C ALA A 332 3.80 6.06 -24.62
N LYS A 333 2.76 6.87 -24.80
CA LYS A 333 1.46 6.71 -24.12
C LYS A 333 0.74 5.41 -24.49
N GLU A 334 0.71 5.05 -25.78
CA GLU A 334 0.06 3.81 -26.22
C GLU A 334 0.85 2.57 -25.74
N ALA A 335 2.19 2.61 -25.80
CA ALA A 335 3.06 1.56 -25.31
C ALA A 335 2.81 1.25 -23.83
N ARG A 336 2.71 2.29 -23.03
CA ARG A 336 2.42 2.18 -21.63
C ARG A 336 1.06 1.55 -21.34
N TYR A 337 -0.01 2.04 -21.97
CA TYR A 337 -1.33 1.43 -21.79
C TYR A 337 -1.34 -0.03 -22.23
N PHE A 338 -0.61 -0.35 -23.30
CA PHE A 338 -0.43 -1.72 -23.76
C PHE A 338 0.24 -2.57 -22.70
N TYR A 339 1.43 -2.18 -22.22
CA TYR A 339 2.16 -2.96 -21.20
C TYR A 339 1.43 -2.99 -19.86
N LYS A 340 0.84 -1.90 -19.42
CA LYS A 340 0.02 -1.88 -18.19
C LYS A 340 -1.12 -2.90 -18.25
N MET A 341 -1.82 -2.95 -19.36
CA MET A 341 -2.88 -3.92 -19.59
C MET A 341 -2.32 -5.35 -19.68
N TYR A 342 -1.29 -5.55 -20.46
CA TYR A 342 -0.74 -6.88 -20.77
C TYR A 342 -0.02 -7.51 -19.57
N MET A 343 0.84 -6.76 -18.90
CA MET A 343 1.54 -7.24 -17.72
C MET A 343 0.60 -7.56 -16.55
N ARG A 344 -0.46 -6.79 -16.36
CA ARG A 344 -1.51 -7.10 -15.38
C ARG A 344 -2.29 -8.38 -15.71
N LEU A 345 -2.50 -8.64 -16.98
CA LEU A 345 -3.09 -9.91 -17.40
C LEU A 345 -2.13 -11.07 -17.11
N LEU A 346 -0.85 -10.92 -17.43
CA LEU A 346 0.17 -11.94 -17.14
C LEU A 346 0.32 -12.17 -15.62
N ASP A 347 0.30 -11.11 -14.83
CA ASP A 347 0.36 -11.19 -13.37
C ASP A 347 -0.82 -12.00 -12.80
N PHE A 348 -2.02 -11.74 -13.27
CA PHE A 348 -3.20 -12.53 -12.91
C PHE A 348 -3.07 -14.01 -13.27
N VAL A 349 -2.51 -14.31 -14.47
CA VAL A 349 -2.24 -15.70 -14.90
C VAL A 349 -1.22 -16.34 -13.97
N ASN A 350 -0.14 -15.64 -13.64
CA ASN A 350 0.88 -16.14 -12.74
C ASN A 350 0.32 -16.44 -11.35
N HIS A 351 -0.42 -15.51 -10.76
CA HIS A 351 -1.08 -15.73 -9.46
C HIS A 351 -2.02 -16.93 -9.45
N LYS A 352 -2.76 -17.12 -10.54
CA LYS A 352 -3.71 -18.22 -10.63
C LYS A 352 -3.05 -19.59 -10.78
N TYR A 353 -1.95 -19.67 -11.52
CA TYR A 353 -1.32 -20.95 -11.88
C TYR A 353 0.04 -21.18 -11.23
N ASN A 354 0.57 -20.21 -10.50
CA ASN A 354 1.89 -20.23 -9.87
C ASN A 354 2.99 -20.70 -10.83
N VAL A 355 3.10 -20.02 -11.97
CA VAL A 355 3.97 -20.43 -13.10
C VAL A 355 5.43 -20.12 -12.80
N VAL A 356 5.68 -18.97 -12.16
CA VAL A 356 7.00 -18.48 -11.74
C VAL A 356 6.92 -17.91 -10.33
N ASP A 357 8.04 -17.92 -9.62
CA ASP A 357 8.13 -17.45 -8.23
C ASP A 357 8.03 -15.91 -8.10
N GLU A 358 8.18 -15.19 -9.21
CA GLU A 358 8.00 -13.73 -9.25
C GLU A 358 6.54 -13.37 -9.01
N HIS A 359 6.24 -12.82 -7.84
CA HIS A 359 4.84 -12.56 -7.41
C HIS A 359 4.25 -11.24 -7.93
N HIS A 360 5.03 -10.38 -8.60
CA HIS A 360 4.58 -9.03 -8.99
C HIS A 360 4.98 -8.61 -10.41
N LEU A 361 4.63 -9.42 -11.41
CA LEU A 361 4.90 -9.10 -12.82
C LEU A 361 4.31 -7.74 -13.26
N ALA A 362 3.17 -7.35 -12.68
CA ALA A 362 2.48 -6.09 -13.03
C ALA A 362 3.19 -4.84 -12.52
N THR A 363 4.04 -4.96 -11.51
CA THR A 363 4.70 -3.83 -10.84
C THR A 363 6.23 -3.90 -10.90
N ALA A 364 6.79 -5.02 -11.40
CA ALA A 364 8.22 -5.18 -11.55
C ALA A 364 8.79 -4.13 -12.51
N THR A 365 9.88 -3.49 -12.13
CA THR A 365 10.63 -2.54 -12.99
C THR A 365 11.31 -3.22 -14.16
N SER A 366 11.60 -4.53 -14.01
CA SER A 366 12.08 -5.40 -15.08
C SER A 366 11.62 -6.82 -14.79
N VAL A 367 11.08 -7.49 -15.79
CA VAL A 367 10.71 -8.92 -15.74
C VAL A 367 11.72 -9.70 -16.54
N ASP A 368 12.20 -10.82 -16.01
CA ASP A 368 13.06 -11.74 -16.80
C ASP A 368 12.27 -12.20 -18.03
N PRO A 369 12.81 -11.98 -19.25
CA PRO A 369 12.16 -12.44 -20.48
C PRO A 369 11.79 -13.93 -20.46
N ALA A 370 12.60 -14.78 -19.83
CA ALA A 370 12.32 -16.21 -19.72
C ALA A 370 11.09 -16.49 -18.86
N ASP A 371 10.87 -15.72 -17.80
CA ASP A 371 9.69 -15.85 -16.93
C ASP A 371 8.46 -15.27 -17.61
N GLN A 372 8.59 -14.14 -18.29
CA GLN A 372 7.51 -13.59 -19.12
C GLN A 372 7.04 -14.60 -20.16
N ILE A 373 7.97 -15.30 -20.84
CA ILE A 373 7.65 -16.37 -21.82
C ILE A 373 6.84 -17.49 -21.15
N LYS A 374 7.24 -17.97 -19.98
CA LYS A 374 6.54 -19.06 -19.28
C LYS A 374 5.09 -18.67 -18.98
N VAL A 375 4.89 -17.49 -18.37
CA VAL A 375 3.56 -17.02 -18.00
C VAL A 375 2.69 -16.73 -19.23
N ARG A 376 3.26 -16.11 -20.27
CA ARG A 376 2.61 -15.89 -21.56
C ARG A 376 2.15 -17.21 -22.20
N ASN A 377 3.01 -18.20 -22.24
CA ASN A 377 2.66 -19.52 -22.80
C ASN A 377 1.50 -20.14 -22.02
N LYS A 378 1.50 -19.98 -20.69
CA LYS A 378 0.40 -20.44 -19.85
C LYS A 378 -0.92 -19.72 -20.13
N LEU A 379 -0.88 -18.42 -20.41
CA LEU A 379 -2.04 -17.65 -20.86
C LEU A 379 -2.60 -18.23 -22.17
N PHE A 380 -1.74 -18.53 -23.15
CA PHE A 380 -2.17 -19.01 -24.48
C PHE A 380 -2.60 -20.48 -24.48
N GLU A 381 -2.23 -21.29 -23.48
CA GLU A 381 -2.80 -22.62 -23.27
C GLU A 381 -4.30 -22.58 -22.91
N ASN A 382 -4.76 -21.50 -22.26
CA ASN A 382 -6.15 -21.39 -21.82
C ASN A 382 -6.65 -19.95 -21.87
N LEU A 383 -7.08 -19.53 -23.05
CA LEU A 383 -7.58 -18.17 -23.28
C LEU A 383 -8.90 -17.85 -22.54
N SER A 384 -9.61 -18.86 -21.96
CA SER A 384 -10.81 -18.61 -21.17
C SER A 384 -10.53 -17.82 -19.88
N ILE A 385 -9.28 -17.82 -19.42
CA ILE A 385 -8.83 -17.02 -18.27
C ILE A 385 -9.03 -15.52 -18.51
N ILE A 386 -9.02 -15.08 -19.75
CA ILE A 386 -9.25 -13.68 -20.13
C ILE A 386 -10.70 -13.26 -19.77
N ASP A 387 -11.70 -14.13 -19.96
CA ASP A 387 -13.09 -13.82 -19.55
C ASP A 387 -13.20 -13.71 -18.04
N GLU A 388 -12.50 -14.57 -17.32
CA GLU A 388 -12.45 -14.53 -15.87
C GLU A 388 -11.78 -13.25 -15.37
N TYR A 389 -10.63 -12.88 -15.97
CA TYR A 389 -9.97 -11.62 -15.68
C TYR A 389 -10.87 -10.41 -15.91
N ILE A 390 -11.58 -10.37 -17.04
CA ILE A 390 -12.52 -9.28 -17.37
C ILE A 390 -13.67 -9.23 -16.37
N LYS A 391 -14.21 -10.38 -15.99
CA LYS A 391 -15.30 -10.48 -14.99
C LYS A 391 -14.89 -10.03 -13.61
N LEU A 392 -13.71 -10.42 -13.15
CA LEU A 392 -13.17 -10.06 -11.84
C LEU A 392 -12.59 -8.65 -11.82
N ASN A 393 -11.99 -8.21 -12.93
CA ASN A 393 -11.28 -6.94 -13.09
C ASN A 393 -10.42 -6.59 -11.87
N PRO A 394 -9.46 -7.46 -11.48
CA PRO A 394 -8.75 -7.34 -10.21
C PRO A 394 -7.87 -6.08 -10.12
N TYR A 395 -7.54 -5.48 -11.26
CA TYR A 395 -6.72 -4.25 -11.38
C TYR A 395 -7.55 -3.01 -11.71
N HIS A 396 -8.88 -3.07 -11.58
CA HIS A 396 -9.81 -1.96 -11.82
C HIS A 396 -9.57 -1.22 -13.14
N LEU A 397 -9.29 -1.97 -14.21
CA LEU A 397 -9.12 -1.39 -15.54
C LEU A 397 -10.44 -0.76 -16.00
N ASN A 398 -10.33 0.38 -16.67
CA ASN A 398 -11.50 1.01 -17.28
C ASN A 398 -12.06 0.19 -18.46
N SER A 399 -13.27 0.51 -18.89
CA SER A 399 -13.97 -0.23 -19.95
C SER A 399 -13.21 -0.28 -21.29
N THR A 400 -12.41 0.75 -21.58
CA THR A 400 -11.57 0.80 -22.79
C THR A 400 -10.45 -0.21 -22.74
N LEU A 401 -9.73 -0.28 -21.62
CA LEU A 401 -8.65 -1.26 -21.41
C LEU A 401 -9.20 -2.69 -21.34
N LEU A 402 -10.35 -2.91 -20.70
CA LEU A 402 -11.00 -4.24 -20.68
C LEU A 402 -11.38 -4.72 -22.09
N LYS A 403 -11.80 -3.82 -22.99
CA LYS A 403 -12.02 -4.18 -24.40
C LYS A 403 -10.71 -4.63 -25.07
N GLN A 404 -9.60 -3.93 -24.80
CA GLN A 404 -8.29 -4.31 -25.35
C GLN A 404 -7.81 -5.64 -24.76
N VAL A 405 -8.01 -5.91 -23.45
CA VAL A 405 -7.75 -7.22 -22.83
C VAL A 405 -8.51 -8.33 -23.58
N LYS A 406 -9.76 -8.09 -23.96
CA LYS A 406 -10.55 -9.07 -24.71
C LYS A 406 -9.94 -9.40 -26.10
N GLU A 407 -9.33 -8.41 -26.75
CA GLU A 407 -8.67 -8.60 -28.04
C GLU A 407 -7.44 -9.52 -27.96
N VAL A 408 -6.81 -9.64 -26.78
CA VAL A 408 -5.69 -10.57 -26.56
C VAL A 408 -6.06 -12.04 -26.84
N LYS A 409 -7.35 -12.38 -26.83
CA LYS A 409 -7.82 -13.72 -27.26
C LYS A 409 -7.47 -14.04 -28.72
N ASN A 410 -7.27 -13.02 -29.54
CA ASN A 410 -6.89 -13.17 -30.95
C ASN A 410 -5.36 -13.09 -31.16
N ALA A 411 -4.58 -13.12 -30.07
CA ALA A 411 -3.13 -13.16 -30.16
C ALA A 411 -2.65 -14.51 -30.71
N ILE A 412 -1.55 -14.46 -31.46
CA ILE A 412 -0.93 -15.66 -32.03
C ILE A 412 0.56 -15.69 -31.70
N THR A 413 1.08 -16.86 -31.39
CA THR A 413 2.53 -17.10 -31.26
C THR A 413 2.97 -17.94 -32.46
N MET A 414 3.99 -17.46 -33.16
CA MET A 414 4.46 -18.15 -34.36
C MET A 414 5.96 -18.01 -34.60
N ASP A 415 6.53 -19.00 -35.28
CA ASP A 415 7.84 -18.89 -35.89
C ASP A 415 7.73 -18.03 -37.14
N CYS A 416 8.59 -17.03 -37.27
CA CYS A 416 8.55 -16.07 -38.34
C CYS A 416 9.97 -15.63 -38.76
N ILE A 417 10.04 -14.95 -39.86
CA ILE A 417 11.27 -14.33 -40.37
C ILE A 417 11.05 -12.81 -40.36
N ILE A 418 11.89 -12.06 -39.67
CA ILE A 418 11.96 -10.61 -39.80
C ILE A 418 12.64 -10.34 -41.13
N VAL A 419 11.95 -9.75 -42.06
CA VAL A 419 12.39 -9.59 -43.43
C VAL A 419 12.99 -8.23 -43.69
N LYS A 420 12.35 -7.18 -43.19
CA LYS A 420 12.73 -5.79 -43.50
C LYS A 420 12.18 -4.82 -42.45
N TYR A 421 12.92 -3.77 -42.20
CA TYR A 421 12.42 -2.60 -41.44
C TYR A 421 11.88 -1.55 -42.40
N GLU A 422 10.67 -1.11 -42.15
CA GLU A 422 10.03 0.03 -42.82
C GLU A 422 9.89 1.19 -41.84
N ARG A 423 9.65 2.39 -42.33
CA ARG A 423 9.59 3.57 -41.49
C ARG A 423 8.57 3.47 -40.34
N ASN A 424 7.43 2.79 -40.56
CA ASN A 424 6.30 2.76 -39.64
C ASN A 424 5.93 1.36 -39.15
N TYR A 425 6.66 0.32 -39.56
CA TYR A 425 6.42 -1.06 -39.15
C TYR A 425 7.63 -1.93 -39.49
N THR A 426 7.73 -3.07 -38.84
CA THR A 426 8.62 -4.16 -39.21
C THR A 426 7.83 -5.18 -40.04
N LEU A 427 8.37 -5.60 -41.16
CA LEU A 427 7.77 -6.62 -42.00
C LEU A 427 8.28 -7.99 -41.57
N ILE A 428 7.37 -8.87 -41.21
CA ILE A 428 7.66 -10.27 -40.89
C ILE A 428 6.90 -11.21 -41.83
N MET A 429 7.43 -12.40 -42.01
CA MET A 429 6.82 -13.45 -42.82
C MET A 429 6.67 -14.73 -42.00
N ASP A 430 5.48 -15.34 -42.03
CA ASP A 430 5.24 -16.64 -41.42
C ASP A 430 5.67 -17.81 -42.31
N LYS A 431 5.54 -19.04 -41.80
CA LYS A 431 5.86 -20.28 -42.53
C LYS A 431 5.03 -20.52 -43.80
N ASN A 432 3.92 -19.83 -43.96
CA ASN A 432 3.02 -19.92 -45.12
C ASN A 432 3.27 -18.78 -46.12
N ASN A 433 4.33 -18.01 -45.95
CA ASN A 433 4.69 -16.81 -46.72
C ASN A 433 3.65 -15.67 -46.57
N ILE A 434 2.89 -15.62 -45.52
CA ILE A 434 1.98 -14.50 -45.21
C ILE A 434 2.81 -13.38 -44.56
N LEU A 435 2.63 -12.17 -45.07
CA LEU A 435 3.33 -10.99 -44.56
C LEU A 435 2.49 -10.20 -43.55
N TYR A 436 3.10 -9.87 -42.44
CA TYR A 436 2.47 -9.03 -41.40
C TYR A 436 3.32 -7.78 -41.16
N ALA A 437 2.64 -6.64 -41.06
CA ALA A 437 3.20 -5.38 -40.58
C ALA A 437 3.05 -5.28 -39.09
N ILE A 438 4.12 -5.47 -38.35
CA ILE A 438 4.13 -5.43 -36.89
C ILE A 438 4.83 -4.17 -36.38
N ILE A 439 4.50 -3.77 -35.17
CA ILE A 439 5.18 -2.67 -34.48
C ILE A 439 5.71 -3.12 -33.13
N GLY A 440 6.76 -2.44 -32.65
CA GLY A 440 7.27 -2.62 -31.32
C GLY A 440 6.37 -2.01 -30.25
N GLY A 441 6.56 -2.40 -29.00
CA GLY A 441 5.96 -1.73 -27.85
C GLY A 441 6.68 -0.41 -27.53
N VAL A 442 7.80 -0.49 -26.81
CA VAL A 442 8.62 0.66 -26.38
C VAL A 442 9.80 0.89 -27.33
N SER A 443 10.40 -0.17 -27.84
CA SER A 443 11.58 -0.12 -28.73
C SER A 443 11.26 -0.69 -30.10
N ASN A 444 11.90 -0.12 -31.11
CA ASN A 444 11.87 -0.69 -32.46
C ASN A 444 12.64 -2.01 -32.48
N LEU A 445 12.24 -2.95 -33.34
CA LEU A 445 12.97 -4.19 -33.51
C LEU A 445 14.39 -4.01 -34.09
N ASP A 446 14.62 -2.97 -34.88
CA ASP A 446 15.94 -2.60 -35.41
C ASP A 446 16.93 -2.13 -34.33
N GLU A 447 16.46 -1.70 -33.17
CA GLU A 447 17.32 -1.40 -32.01
C GLU A 447 17.84 -2.68 -31.34
N ILE A 448 17.13 -3.79 -31.51
CA ILE A 448 17.46 -5.10 -30.90
C ILE A 448 18.17 -6.01 -31.91
N ILE A 449 17.70 -6.07 -33.15
CA ILE A 449 18.24 -6.87 -34.24
C ILE A 449 18.64 -5.91 -35.35
N PRO A 450 19.96 -5.73 -35.58
CA PRO A 450 20.42 -4.75 -36.58
C PRO A 450 20.12 -5.20 -38.02
N ASP A 451 19.96 -4.22 -38.93
CA ASP A 451 19.62 -4.42 -40.35
C ASP A 451 20.49 -5.48 -41.07
N HIS A 452 21.79 -5.50 -40.73
CA HIS A 452 22.72 -6.45 -41.36
C HIS A 452 22.51 -7.93 -40.94
N ALA A 453 21.71 -8.15 -39.88
CA ALA A 453 21.33 -9.49 -39.43
C ALA A 453 20.09 -10.05 -40.16
N LEU A 454 19.43 -9.22 -40.98
CA LEU A 454 18.24 -9.63 -41.73
C LEU A 454 18.58 -10.47 -42.96
N PRO A 455 17.71 -11.41 -43.37
CA PRO A 455 16.51 -11.90 -42.70
C PRO A 455 16.83 -12.66 -41.41
N TYR A 456 16.08 -12.42 -40.32
CA TYR A 456 16.33 -13.02 -39.02
C TYR A 456 15.17 -13.92 -38.59
N MET A 457 15.47 -15.18 -38.29
CA MET A 457 14.49 -16.16 -37.85
C MET A 457 14.25 -16.04 -36.34
N CYS A 458 13.01 -15.91 -35.92
CA CYS A 458 12.64 -15.83 -34.53
C CYS A 458 11.23 -16.35 -34.30
N ARG A 459 10.86 -16.48 -33.02
CA ARG A 459 9.49 -16.74 -32.59
C ARG A 459 8.98 -15.51 -31.86
N LEU A 460 7.81 -15.03 -32.28
CA LEU A 460 7.16 -13.85 -31.71
C LEU A 460 5.73 -14.16 -31.30
N SER A 461 5.29 -13.47 -30.27
CA SER A 461 3.86 -13.38 -29.92
C SER A 461 3.30 -12.06 -30.43
N LEU A 462 2.31 -12.13 -31.27
CA LEU A 462 1.66 -11.01 -31.93
C LEU A 462 0.30 -10.77 -31.28
N ILE A 463 0.09 -9.55 -30.81
CA ILE A 463 -1.09 -9.16 -30.04
C ILE A 463 -1.83 -8.06 -30.83
N PRO A 464 -3.12 -8.24 -31.12
CA PRO A 464 -3.92 -7.16 -31.71
C PRO A 464 -4.14 -6.06 -30.68
N TYR A 465 -3.85 -4.82 -31.07
CA TYR A 465 -3.99 -3.66 -30.21
C TYR A 465 -4.40 -2.43 -31.00
N LYS A 466 -5.61 -1.93 -30.79
CA LYS A 466 -6.15 -0.72 -31.46
C LYS A 466 -5.97 -0.72 -32.99
N GLY A 467 -6.29 -1.85 -33.64
CA GLY A 467 -6.17 -2.00 -35.10
C GLY A 467 -4.72 -2.14 -35.63
N LYS A 468 -3.76 -2.39 -34.76
CA LYS A 468 -2.36 -2.66 -35.07
C LYS A 468 -1.99 -4.06 -34.61
N ILE A 469 -0.88 -4.59 -35.09
CA ILE A 469 -0.26 -5.82 -34.59
C ILE A 469 0.98 -5.42 -33.79
N VAL A 470 0.98 -5.70 -32.49
CA VAL A 470 2.09 -5.39 -31.60
C VAL A 470 2.75 -6.70 -31.14
N TYR A 471 4.07 -6.82 -31.17
CA TYR A 471 4.71 -7.94 -30.51
C TYR A 471 4.85 -7.67 -28.99
N ASP A 472 4.86 -8.71 -28.19
CA ASP A 472 4.76 -8.64 -26.73
C ASP A 472 6.01 -8.13 -26.00
N GLY A 473 7.05 -7.75 -26.76
CA GLY A 473 8.32 -7.27 -26.21
C GLY A 473 9.38 -8.35 -26.02
N VAL A 474 9.05 -9.61 -26.28
CA VAL A 474 9.99 -10.74 -26.14
C VAL A 474 10.25 -11.40 -27.48
N ILE A 475 11.54 -11.62 -27.79
CA ILE A 475 12.00 -12.28 -28.99
C ILE A 475 12.67 -13.60 -28.62
N GLU A 476 12.11 -14.70 -29.07
CA GLU A 476 12.77 -16.00 -28.97
C GLU A 476 13.60 -16.22 -30.25
N GLY A 477 14.87 -15.88 -30.18
CA GLY A 477 15.75 -15.96 -31.35
C GLY A 477 16.21 -17.40 -31.67
N ALA A 478 16.18 -17.80 -32.93
CA ALA A 478 16.93 -18.93 -33.40
C ALA A 478 18.26 -18.41 -33.94
N ASN A 479 19.39 -18.76 -33.33
CA ASN A 479 20.74 -18.43 -33.84
C ASN A 479 21.05 -19.15 -35.15
N ILE A 480 20.20 -18.95 -36.16
CA ILE A 480 20.34 -19.58 -37.48
C ILE A 480 20.69 -18.50 -38.51
N GLN A 481 21.89 -18.56 -39.02
CA GLN A 481 22.34 -17.70 -40.11
C GLN A 481 21.87 -18.25 -41.44
N MET A 482 21.05 -17.50 -42.18
CA MET A 482 20.51 -17.90 -43.46
C MET A 482 21.56 -17.70 -44.58
N GLY A 483 21.76 -18.71 -45.41
CA GLY A 483 22.63 -18.58 -46.56
C GLY A 483 22.10 -17.61 -47.63
N SER A 484 23.00 -16.99 -48.41
CA SER A 484 22.69 -15.92 -49.37
C SER A 484 21.63 -16.28 -50.43
N GLY A 485 21.53 -17.56 -50.81
CA GLY A 485 20.48 -18.04 -51.72
C GLY A 485 19.08 -17.99 -51.13
N ILE A 486 18.94 -18.36 -49.87
CA ILE A 486 17.65 -18.29 -49.14
C ILE A 486 17.23 -16.83 -48.95
N GLN A 487 18.18 -15.95 -48.63
CA GLN A 487 17.94 -14.51 -48.48
C GLN A 487 17.36 -13.89 -49.77
N LYS A 488 17.93 -14.22 -50.93
CA LYS A 488 17.40 -13.76 -52.24
C LYS A 488 15.97 -14.22 -52.49
N ASN A 489 15.70 -15.49 -52.24
CA ASN A 489 14.38 -16.09 -52.47
C ASN A 489 13.32 -15.44 -51.57
N ILE A 490 13.65 -15.15 -50.32
CA ILE A 490 12.76 -14.44 -49.39
C ILE A 490 12.47 -13.03 -49.91
N ILE A 491 13.48 -12.27 -50.32
CA ILE A 491 13.33 -10.91 -50.84
C ILE A 491 12.49 -10.88 -52.13
N GLU A 492 12.61 -11.90 -52.97
CA GLU A 492 11.82 -12.03 -54.20
C GLU A 492 10.34 -12.39 -53.91
N SER A 493 10.09 -13.26 -52.93
CA SER A 493 8.75 -13.71 -52.55
C SER A 493 7.88 -12.60 -52.01
N ILE A 494 8.45 -11.56 -51.40
CA ILE A 494 7.69 -10.46 -50.78
C ILE A 494 7.21 -9.40 -51.76
N LYS A 495 7.75 -9.34 -52.99
CA LYS A 495 7.50 -8.23 -53.94
C LYS A 495 6.04 -8.04 -54.35
N ASN A 496 5.23 -9.12 -54.32
CA ASN A 496 3.84 -9.10 -54.78
C ASN A 496 2.86 -9.68 -53.73
N THR A 497 3.29 -9.84 -52.50
CA THR A 497 2.47 -10.45 -51.43
C THR A 497 1.71 -9.37 -50.64
N GLN A 498 0.45 -9.63 -50.35
CA GLN A 498 -0.37 -8.74 -49.55
C GLN A 498 0.15 -8.66 -48.12
N ILE A 499 0.26 -7.43 -47.60
CA ILE A 499 0.71 -7.18 -46.22
C ILE A 499 -0.49 -7.03 -45.31
N HIS A 500 -0.60 -7.88 -44.30
CA HIS A 500 -1.63 -7.81 -43.27
C HIS A 500 -1.20 -6.81 -42.17
N LYS A 501 -2.05 -5.81 -41.92
CA LYS A 501 -1.85 -4.80 -40.86
C LYS A 501 -2.65 -5.08 -39.59
N THR A 502 -3.53 -6.06 -39.64
CA THR A 502 -4.35 -6.55 -38.53
C THR A 502 -4.32 -8.07 -38.52
N LEU A 503 -4.42 -8.68 -37.35
CA LEU A 503 -4.60 -10.12 -37.25
C LEU A 503 -6.02 -10.49 -37.70
N PRO A 504 -6.21 -11.62 -38.41
CA PRO A 504 -7.54 -12.13 -38.74
C PRO A 504 -8.33 -12.40 -37.45
N ILE A 505 -9.60 -12.03 -37.44
CA ILE A 505 -10.49 -12.21 -36.26
C ILE A 505 -10.91 -13.69 -36.09
N ASP A 506 -10.75 -14.52 -37.14
CA ASP A 506 -11.19 -15.92 -37.19
C ASP A 506 -10.05 -16.86 -37.55
N MET A 507 -9.14 -17.14 -36.61
CA MET A 507 -8.23 -18.29 -36.69
C MET A 507 -8.33 -19.15 -35.42
N ASN A 508 -9.56 -19.51 -35.03
CA ASN A 508 -9.80 -20.60 -34.07
C ASN A 508 -10.64 -21.69 -34.72
#